data_2eab52ba3c0f79c1493ac4a6884d4e57
#
_entry.id   2eab52ba3c0f79c1493ac4a6884d4e57
#
_cell.length_a   1.000
_cell.length_b   1.000
_cell.length_c   1.000
_cell.angle_alpha   90.00
_cell.angle_beta   90.00
_cell.angle_gamma   90.00
#
_symmetry.space_group_name_H-M   'P 1'
#
loop_
_entity.id
_entity.type
_entity.pdbx_description
1 polymer ?
#
loop_
_entity_poly.entity_id
_entity_poly.type
_entity_poly.pdbx_seq_one_letter_code
_entity_poly.pdbx_strand_id
1 'polypeptide(L)'
;SFNIKHFDRYLHPRLVTRLLSDLFGIQSRAGCSCAGPYGHRLLRINNKVSKLYREMITEEGITGVKPGWVRINLHYIFTPEDIEFLINAIDFIAEYGDRFLNLYDFDMKTSVWKHKNEKFKKPALDLENDYSIEDIDLSDIGMIRKGYFEKALKTAENKRLLKSEKLNK
;
A
#
# COMPACT_ATOMS: atom_id res chain seq x y z
N SER A 1 8.16 3.29 10.50
CA SER A 1 8.18 2.03 9.72
C SER A 1 7.28 1.01 10.38
N PHE A 2 6.51 0.25 9.62
CA PHE A 2 5.52 -0.69 10.16
C PHE A 2 5.21 -1.82 9.17
N ASN A 3 4.58 -2.87 9.68
CA ASN A 3 3.92 -3.90 8.89
C ASN A 3 2.49 -4.09 9.41
N ILE A 4 1.56 -4.33 8.52
CA ILE A 4 0.17 -4.60 8.88
C ILE A 4 -0.02 -6.10 9.03
N LYS A 5 -0.39 -6.52 10.24
CA LYS A 5 -0.67 -7.91 10.56
C LYS A 5 -2.17 -8.18 10.36
N HIS A 6 -2.46 -9.28 9.68
CA HIS A 6 -3.82 -9.80 9.52
C HIS A 6 -3.84 -11.25 9.94
N PHE A 7 -4.47 -11.56 11.06
CA PHE A 7 -4.38 -12.84 11.78
C PHE A 7 -2.93 -13.25 12.08
N ASP A 8 -2.48 -14.38 11.52
CA ASP A 8 -1.12 -14.94 11.66
C ASP A 8 -0.15 -14.50 10.58
N ARG A 9 -0.61 -13.71 9.59
CA ARG A 9 0.16 -13.26 8.43
C ARG A 9 0.29 -11.75 8.37
N TYR A 10 1.12 -11.28 7.46
CA TYR A 10 1.26 -9.86 7.15
C TYR A 10 0.74 -9.57 5.75
N LEU A 11 0.07 -8.43 5.58
CA LEU A 11 -0.18 -7.90 4.26
C LEU A 11 1.14 -7.57 3.59
N HIS A 12 1.24 -7.88 2.29
CA HIS A 12 2.46 -7.60 1.54
C HIS A 12 2.77 -6.09 1.59
N PRO A 13 3.99 -5.65 1.98
CA PRO A 13 4.28 -4.23 2.19
C PRO A 13 3.99 -3.35 0.96
N ARG A 14 4.24 -3.87 -0.26
CA ARG A 14 3.93 -3.14 -1.50
C ARG A 14 2.43 -3.06 -1.78
N LEU A 15 1.61 -4.01 -1.29
CA LEU A 15 0.16 -3.86 -1.34
C LEU A 15 -0.29 -2.73 -0.43
N VAL A 16 0.25 -2.69 0.78
CA VAL A 16 -0.09 -1.62 1.74
C VAL A 16 0.26 -0.24 1.17
N THR A 17 1.45 -0.07 0.56
CA THR A 17 1.80 1.20 -0.10
C THR A 17 0.87 1.52 -1.26
N ARG A 18 0.44 0.51 -2.01
CA ARG A 18 -0.50 0.69 -3.11
C ARG A 18 -1.87 1.12 -2.61
N LEU A 19 -2.38 0.49 -1.54
CA LEU A 19 -3.67 0.87 -0.93
C LEU A 19 -3.63 2.28 -0.33
N LEU A 20 -2.54 2.65 0.35
CA LEU A 20 -2.36 4.01 0.86
C LEU A 20 -2.43 5.05 -0.26
N SER A 21 -1.81 4.75 -1.40
CA SER A 21 -1.84 5.63 -2.57
C SER A 21 -3.22 5.68 -3.24
N ASP A 22 -3.82 4.52 -3.51
CA ASP A 22 -5.04 4.44 -4.31
C ASP A 22 -6.29 4.89 -3.54
N LEU A 23 -6.34 4.66 -2.23
CA LEU A 23 -7.50 4.99 -1.41
C LEU A 23 -7.42 6.38 -0.78
N PHE A 24 -6.21 6.83 -0.42
CA PHE A 24 -6.02 8.03 0.41
C PHE A 24 -5.03 9.04 -0.20
N GLY A 25 -4.44 8.76 -1.37
CA GLY A 25 -3.45 9.66 -1.97
C GLY A 25 -2.12 9.74 -1.21
N ILE A 26 -1.89 8.83 -0.24
CA ILE A 26 -0.70 8.85 0.62
C ILE A 26 0.45 8.10 -0.06
N GLN A 27 1.52 8.81 -0.40
CA GLN A 27 2.72 8.21 -0.94
C GLN A 27 3.62 7.66 0.17
N SER A 28 3.99 6.40 0.03
CA SER A 28 4.84 5.69 0.98
C SER A 28 5.81 4.75 0.26
N ARG A 29 6.76 4.18 0.98
CA ARG A 29 7.74 3.24 0.41
C ARG A 29 7.67 1.88 1.09
N ALA A 30 7.89 0.82 0.32
CA ALA A 30 8.01 -0.53 0.83
C ALA A 30 9.36 -1.16 0.48
N GLY A 31 9.85 -2.03 1.35
CA GLY A 31 11.07 -2.81 1.15
C GLY A 31 11.95 -2.86 2.39
N CYS A 32 13.13 -3.48 2.26
CA CYS A 32 14.10 -3.68 3.34
C CYS A 32 15.06 -2.49 3.53
N SER A 33 14.86 -1.38 2.84
CA SER A 33 15.64 -0.13 2.97
C SER A 33 17.16 -0.31 2.79
N CYS A 34 17.58 -1.24 1.91
CA CYS A 34 19.00 -1.61 1.69
C CYS A 34 19.72 -2.14 2.93
N ALA A 35 18.99 -2.52 3.98
CA ALA A 35 19.52 -3.03 5.24
C ALA A 35 19.25 -4.54 5.38
N GLY A 36 19.71 -5.34 4.38
CA GLY A 36 19.41 -6.77 4.27
C GLY A 36 19.63 -7.56 5.58
N PRO A 37 20.85 -7.64 6.13
CA PRO A 37 21.09 -8.41 7.37
C PRO A 37 20.31 -7.88 8.57
N TYR A 38 20.23 -6.56 8.71
CA TYR A 38 19.47 -5.90 9.77
C TYR A 38 17.97 -6.13 9.61
N GLY A 39 17.45 -6.00 8.38
CA GLY A 39 16.05 -6.28 8.06
C GLY A 39 15.65 -7.72 8.35
N HIS A 40 16.50 -8.68 8.00
CA HIS A 40 16.24 -10.10 8.34
C HIS A 40 16.21 -10.34 9.85
N ARG A 41 17.09 -9.67 10.61
CA ARG A 41 17.08 -9.73 12.08
C ARG A 41 15.79 -9.15 12.66
N LEU A 42 15.37 -7.97 12.20
CA LEU A 42 14.12 -7.32 12.63
C LEU A 42 12.88 -8.18 12.34
N LEU A 43 12.83 -8.80 11.17
CA LEU A 43 11.73 -9.66 10.73
C LEU A 43 11.86 -11.10 11.25
N ARG A 44 12.87 -11.39 12.09
CA ARG A 44 13.15 -12.72 12.65
C ARG A 44 13.33 -13.81 11.58
N ILE A 45 13.89 -13.43 10.43
CA ILE A 45 14.19 -14.34 9.33
C ILE A 45 15.49 -15.05 9.64
N ASN A 46 15.43 -16.38 9.77
CA ASN A 46 16.62 -17.18 10.02
C ASN A 46 17.49 -17.33 8.76
N ASN A 47 18.73 -17.80 8.94
CA ASN A 47 19.70 -17.91 7.83
C ASN A 47 19.25 -18.87 6.72
N LYS A 48 18.51 -19.94 7.06
CA LYS A 48 18.00 -20.91 6.06
C LYS A 48 16.98 -20.24 5.13
N VAL A 49 16.01 -19.53 5.71
CA VAL A 49 14.98 -18.79 4.94
C VAL A 49 15.62 -17.60 4.19
N SER A 50 16.60 -16.93 4.80
CA SER A 50 17.35 -15.85 4.14
C SER A 50 18.07 -16.35 2.87
N LYS A 51 18.68 -17.53 2.92
CA LYS A 51 19.34 -18.15 1.78
C LYS A 51 18.32 -18.49 0.68
N LEU A 52 17.19 -19.09 1.04
CA LEU A 52 16.10 -19.38 0.10
C LEU A 52 15.58 -18.13 -0.61
N TYR A 53 15.34 -17.04 0.11
CA TYR A 53 14.93 -15.76 -0.50
C TYR A 53 15.98 -15.23 -1.48
N ARG A 54 17.28 -15.37 -1.13
CA ARG A 54 18.36 -14.97 -2.02
C ARG A 54 18.32 -15.77 -3.32
N GLU A 55 18.27 -17.10 -3.24
CA GLU A 55 18.21 -18.01 -4.40
C GLU A 55 17.02 -17.65 -5.30
N MET A 56 15.82 -17.54 -4.75
CA MET A 56 14.63 -17.14 -5.52
C MET A 56 14.78 -15.79 -6.23
N ILE A 57 15.46 -14.82 -5.61
CA ILE A 57 15.64 -13.48 -6.18
C ILE A 57 16.73 -13.47 -7.23
N THR A 58 17.90 -14.13 -6.97
CA THR A 58 19.07 -14.04 -7.84
C THR A 58 19.04 -15.03 -9.00
N GLU A 59 18.47 -16.21 -8.79
CA GLU A 59 18.46 -17.28 -9.80
C GLU A 59 17.15 -17.33 -10.58
N GLU A 60 16.01 -17.14 -9.87
CA GLU A 60 14.69 -17.23 -10.51
C GLU A 60 14.08 -15.86 -10.87
N GLY A 61 14.69 -14.76 -10.42
CA GLY A 61 14.21 -13.41 -10.67
C GLY A 61 12.90 -13.07 -9.94
N ILE A 62 12.54 -13.85 -8.90
CA ILE A 62 11.30 -13.69 -8.15
C ILE A 62 11.48 -12.63 -7.06
N THR A 63 11.25 -11.36 -7.40
CA THR A 63 11.43 -10.27 -6.43
C THR A 63 10.26 -10.10 -5.46
N GLY A 64 9.12 -10.72 -5.75
CA GLY A 64 7.91 -10.65 -4.91
C GLY A 64 8.07 -11.27 -3.52
N VAL A 65 9.05 -12.14 -3.33
CA VAL A 65 9.35 -12.74 -2.02
C VAL A 65 10.21 -11.85 -1.12
N LYS A 66 10.70 -10.70 -1.60
CA LYS A 66 11.57 -9.81 -0.80
C LYS A 66 10.87 -9.40 0.49
N PRO A 67 11.45 -9.71 1.65
CA PRO A 67 10.91 -9.23 2.91
C PRO A 67 11.09 -7.72 3.05
N GLY A 68 10.26 -7.09 3.86
CA GLY A 68 10.36 -5.67 4.07
C GLY A 68 9.26 -5.11 4.97
N TRP A 69 9.19 -3.81 5.01
CA TRP A 69 8.19 -3.04 5.76
C TRP A 69 7.78 -1.80 4.98
N VAL A 70 6.70 -1.18 5.42
CA VAL A 70 6.24 0.11 4.92
C VAL A 70 6.94 1.24 5.67
N ARG A 71 7.28 2.30 4.96
CA ARG A 71 7.81 3.55 5.56
C ARG A 71 6.96 4.73 5.11
N ILE A 72 6.58 5.53 6.08
CA ILE A 72 5.98 6.85 5.92
C ILE A 72 6.95 7.85 6.54
N ASN A 73 7.12 8.98 5.90
CA ASN A 73 7.86 10.10 6.44
C ASN A 73 6.90 11.05 7.14
N LEU A 74 7.21 11.41 8.38
CA LEU A 74 6.50 12.45 9.13
C LEU A 74 7.38 13.69 9.13
N HIS A 75 6.87 14.76 8.53
CA HIS A 75 7.59 16.01 8.41
C HIS A 75 7.15 16.99 9.51
N TYR A 76 8.05 17.86 9.95
CA TYR A 76 7.76 18.82 11.02
C TYR A 76 6.71 19.89 10.65
N ILE A 77 6.42 20.04 9.35
CA ILE A 77 5.36 20.96 8.88
C ILE A 77 3.96 20.35 8.92
N PHE A 78 3.84 19.04 9.20
CA PHE A 78 2.53 18.40 9.27
C PHE A 78 1.75 18.92 10.47
N THR A 79 0.48 19.25 10.23
CA THR A 79 -0.45 19.62 11.27
C THR A 79 -0.92 18.39 12.07
N PRO A 80 -1.50 18.55 13.26
CA PRO A 80 -2.12 17.46 13.98
C PRO A 80 -3.15 16.69 13.14
N GLU A 81 -3.94 17.41 12.34
CA GLU A 81 -4.95 16.86 11.45
C GLU A 81 -4.33 16.01 10.32
N ASP A 82 -3.14 16.40 9.81
CA ASP A 82 -2.41 15.60 8.84
C ASP A 82 -1.93 14.27 9.45
N ILE A 83 -1.44 14.33 10.68
CA ILE A 83 -0.98 13.14 11.41
C ILE A 83 -2.17 12.22 11.70
N GLU A 84 -3.30 12.77 12.15
CA GLU A 84 -4.51 12.01 12.41
C GLU A 84 -5.02 11.32 11.13
N PHE A 85 -5.04 12.02 10.01
CA PHE A 85 -5.40 11.45 8.72
C PHE A 85 -4.50 10.28 8.33
N LEU A 86 -3.17 10.39 8.53
CA LEU A 86 -2.22 9.31 8.26
C LEU A 86 -2.47 8.10 9.15
N ILE A 87 -2.72 8.31 10.45
CA ILE A 87 -3.01 7.24 11.40
C ILE A 87 -4.30 6.52 11.01
N ASN A 88 -5.38 7.27 10.77
CA ASN A 88 -6.68 6.72 10.39
C ASN A 88 -6.61 5.93 9.08
N ALA A 89 -5.80 6.36 8.11
CA ALA A 89 -5.58 5.62 6.87
C ALA A 89 -4.85 4.29 7.10
N ILE A 90 -3.85 4.26 7.98
CA ILE A 90 -3.13 3.03 8.34
C ILE A 90 -4.07 2.07 9.07
N ASP A 91 -4.86 2.57 10.04
CA ASP A 91 -5.82 1.78 10.82
C ASP A 91 -6.91 1.20 9.91
N PHE A 92 -7.41 2.00 8.96
CA PHE A 92 -8.34 1.51 7.95
C PHE A 92 -7.78 0.33 7.15
N ILE A 93 -6.52 0.42 6.70
CA ILE A 93 -5.90 -0.68 5.96
C ILE A 93 -5.63 -1.89 6.88
N ALA A 94 -5.34 -1.67 8.15
CA ALA A 94 -5.17 -2.75 9.12
C ALA A 94 -6.47 -3.53 9.33
N GLU A 95 -7.61 -2.85 9.33
CA GLU A 95 -8.92 -3.47 9.52
C GLU A 95 -9.50 -4.06 8.24
N TYR A 96 -9.35 -3.37 7.11
CA TYR A 96 -10.06 -3.71 5.86
C TYR A 96 -9.15 -4.12 4.69
N GLY A 97 -7.83 -4.02 4.81
CA GLY A 97 -6.90 -4.17 3.69
C GLY A 97 -6.96 -5.51 2.97
N ASP A 98 -7.28 -6.60 3.69
CA ASP A 98 -7.47 -7.94 3.12
C ASP A 98 -8.63 -8.02 2.13
N ARG A 99 -9.67 -7.19 2.32
CA ARG A 99 -10.85 -7.17 1.45
C ARG A 99 -10.57 -6.65 0.06
N PHE A 100 -9.48 -5.90 -0.09
CA PHE A 100 -9.03 -5.33 -1.36
C PHE A 100 -8.16 -6.28 -2.19
N LEU A 101 -7.66 -7.39 -1.62
CA LEU A 101 -6.78 -8.33 -2.32
C LEU A 101 -7.32 -8.79 -3.67
N ASN A 102 -8.62 -9.06 -3.77
CA ASN A 102 -9.28 -9.52 -5.01
C ASN A 102 -9.38 -8.43 -6.10
N LEU A 103 -9.11 -7.17 -5.77
CA LEU A 103 -9.12 -6.06 -6.73
C LEU A 103 -7.79 -5.88 -7.44
N TYR A 104 -6.75 -6.54 -6.97
CA TYR A 104 -5.39 -6.39 -7.48
C TYR A 104 -4.85 -7.72 -8.00
N ASP A 105 -4.04 -7.63 -9.03
CA ASP A 105 -3.16 -8.69 -9.51
C ASP A 105 -1.75 -8.43 -8.99
N PHE A 106 -1.06 -9.51 -8.61
CA PHE A 106 0.30 -9.46 -8.12
C PHE A 106 1.26 -10.15 -9.07
N ASP A 107 2.25 -9.42 -9.55
CA ASP A 107 3.34 -9.97 -10.33
C ASP A 107 4.50 -10.35 -9.41
N MET A 108 4.73 -11.65 -9.25
CA MET A 108 5.80 -12.20 -8.42
C MET A 108 7.20 -11.85 -8.92
N LYS A 109 7.39 -11.67 -10.22
CA LYS A 109 8.71 -11.32 -10.80
C LYS A 109 9.07 -9.87 -10.53
N THR A 110 8.14 -8.96 -10.78
CA THR A 110 8.38 -7.52 -10.61
C THR A 110 8.01 -7.00 -9.22
N SER A 111 7.26 -7.81 -8.44
CA SER A 111 6.71 -7.42 -7.14
C SER A 111 5.72 -6.24 -7.23
N VAL A 112 5.05 -6.09 -8.36
CA VAL A 112 4.08 -5.01 -8.62
C VAL A 112 2.67 -5.49 -8.32
N TRP A 113 1.93 -4.67 -7.58
CA TRP A 113 0.49 -4.79 -7.40
C TRP A 113 -0.22 -3.85 -8.35
N LYS A 114 -1.07 -4.39 -9.21
CA LYS A 114 -1.82 -3.63 -10.22
C LYS A 114 -3.32 -3.80 -10.00
N HIS A 115 -4.06 -2.70 -9.92
CA HIS A 115 -5.52 -2.77 -9.83
C HIS A 115 -6.09 -3.31 -11.15
N LYS A 116 -6.99 -4.30 -11.08
CA LYS A 116 -7.55 -5.01 -12.26
C LYS A 116 -8.24 -4.10 -13.27
N ASN A 117 -8.84 -3.02 -12.79
CA ASN A 117 -9.53 -2.03 -13.63
C ASN A 117 -8.67 -0.79 -13.92
N GLU A 118 -7.35 -0.86 -13.66
CA GLU A 118 -6.45 0.26 -13.90
C GLU A 118 -6.28 0.50 -15.41
N LYS A 119 -6.92 1.56 -15.90
CA LYS A 119 -6.65 2.11 -17.23
C LYS A 119 -5.51 3.10 -17.10
N PHE A 120 -4.29 2.62 -17.25
CA PHE A 120 -3.12 3.48 -17.22
C PHE A 120 -3.12 4.38 -18.48
N LYS A 121 -3.58 5.61 -18.32
CA LYS A 121 -3.23 6.67 -19.26
C LYS A 121 -1.86 7.20 -18.82
N LYS A 122 -0.82 6.92 -19.61
CA LYS A 122 0.48 7.56 -19.42
C LYS A 122 0.23 9.06 -19.53
N PRO A 123 0.43 9.85 -18.47
CA PRO A 123 0.32 11.29 -18.62
C PRO A 123 1.33 11.71 -19.68
N ALA A 124 0.89 12.41 -20.70
CA ALA A 124 1.81 13.11 -21.57
C ALA A 124 2.50 14.16 -20.71
N LEU A 125 3.79 13.94 -20.41
CA LEU A 125 4.60 14.93 -19.74
C LEU A 125 4.83 16.04 -20.76
N ASP A 126 3.97 17.02 -20.78
CA ASP A 126 4.13 18.23 -21.57
C ASP A 126 4.93 19.22 -20.71
N LEU A 127 6.23 19.26 -20.96
CA LEU A 127 7.15 20.15 -20.24
C LEU A 127 7.07 21.61 -20.72
N GLU A 128 6.33 21.87 -21.78
CA GLU A 128 6.19 23.21 -22.38
C GLU A 128 4.96 23.95 -21.87
N ASN A 129 4.01 23.26 -21.26
CA ASN A 129 2.87 23.91 -20.65
C ASN A 129 3.19 24.40 -19.24
N ASP A 130 2.96 25.68 -19.04
CA ASP A 130 3.02 26.34 -17.74
C ASP A 130 1.97 25.68 -16.82
N TYR A 131 2.44 24.86 -15.89
CA TYR A 131 1.56 24.25 -14.88
C TYR A 131 1.13 25.36 -13.92
N SER A 132 0.03 26.04 -14.24
CA SER A 132 -0.66 26.84 -13.23
C SER A 132 -1.14 25.86 -12.16
N ILE A 133 -0.54 25.94 -10.98
CA ILE A 133 -1.11 25.33 -9.78
C ILE A 133 -2.40 26.10 -9.55
N GLU A 134 -3.54 25.51 -9.93
CA GLU A 134 -4.83 26.04 -9.51
C GLU A 134 -4.80 26.08 -7.97
N ASP A 135 -5.13 27.23 -7.41
CA ASP A 135 -5.22 27.38 -5.96
C ASP A 135 -6.26 26.41 -5.43
N ILE A 136 -5.79 25.28 -4.91
CA ILE A 136 -6.66 24.32 -4.22
C ILE A 136 -7.13 25.01 -2.95
N ASP A 137 -8.42 25.25 -2.83
CA ASP A 137 -9.00 25.75 -1.59
C ASP A 137 -8.82 24.70 -0.48
N LEU A 138 -7.82 24.93 0.38
CA LEU A 138 -7.49 24.05 1.50
C LEU A 138 -8.57 24.07 2.59
N SER A 139 -9.55 24.99 2.54
CA SER A 139 -10.66 25.02 3.51
C SER A 139 -11.49 23.74 3.47
N ASP A 140 -11.56 23.05 2.32
CA ASP A 140 -12.34 21.84 2.10
C ASP A 140 -11.55 20.54 2.28
N ILE A 141 -10.27 20.61 2.67
CA ILE A 141 -9.41 19.42 2.74
C ILE A 141 -9.96 18.36 3.72
N GLY A 142 -10.60 18.78 4.80
CA GLY A 142 -11.24 17.88 5.76
C GLY A 142 -12.40 17.10 5.13
N MET A 143 -13.21 17.76 4.31
CA MET A 143 -14.32 17.12 3.60
C MET A 143 -13.82 16.15 2.52
N ILE A 144 -12.77 16.52 1.79
CA ILE A 144 -12.13 15.66 0.79
C ILE A 144 -11.59 14.40 1.45
N ARG A 145 -10.85 14.52 2.56
CA ARG A 145 -10.31 13.40 3.33
C ARG A 145 -11.41 12.47 3.84
N LYS A 146 -12.50 13.01 4.37
CA LYS A 146 -13.68 12.23 4.79
C LYS A 146 -14.26 11.43 3.62
N GLY A 147 -14.38 12.06 2.45
CA GLY A 147 -14.85 11.41 1.23
C GLY A 147 -13.99 10.20 0.79
N TYR A 148 -12.68 10.22 1.06
CA TYR A 148 -11.81 9.06 0.80
C TYR A 148 -12.19 7.86 1.66
N PHE A 149 -12.41 8.08 2.97
CA PHE A 149 -12.83 7.00 3.89
C PHE A 149 -14.20 6.43 3.53
N GLU A 150 -15.17 7.27 3.20
CA GLU A 150 -16.52 6.84 2.80
C GLU A 150 -16.47 5.94 1.56
N LYS A 151 -15.71 6.35 0.52
CA LYS A 151 -15.53 5.55 -0.70
C LYS A 151 -14.81 4.22 -0.42
N ALA A 152 -13.76 4.26 0.39
CA ALA A 152 -13.00 3.08 0.75
C ALA A 152 -13.85 2.09 1.55
N LEU A 153 -14.62 2.57 2.54
CA LEU A 153 -15.51 1.75 3.37
C LEU A 153 -16.59 1.08 2.52
N LYS A 154 -17.27 1.85 1.67
CA LYS A 154 -18.28 1.31 0.74
C LYS A 154 -17.71 0.19 -0.15
N THR A 155 -16.47 0.33 -0.61
CA THR A 155 -15.80 -0.68 -1.42
C THR A 155 -15.50 -1.94 -0.60
N ALA A 156 -15.02 -1.78 0.63
CA ALA A 156 -14.69 -2.88 1.54
C ALA A 156 -15.95 -3.68 1.94
N GLU A 157 -17.07 -3.02 2.19
CA GLU A 157 -18.35 -3.65 2.55
C GLU A 157 -18.96 -4.44 1.37
N ASN A 158 -18.97 -3.88 0.18
CA ASN A 158 -19.45 -4.57 -1.04
C ASN A 158 -18.67 -5.87 -1.29
N LYS A 159 -17.37 -5.92 -0.95
CA LYS A 159 -16.55 -7.13 -1.10
C LYS A 159 -16.81 -8.18 -0.03
N ARG A 160 -17.25 -7.78 1.16
CA ARG A 160 -17.69 -8.72 2.20
C ARG A 160 -18.93 -9.49 1.77
N LEU A 161 -19.92 -8.82 1.18
CA LEU A 161 -21.16 -9.44 0.70
C LEU A 161 -20.89 -10.48 -0.38
N LEU A 162 -20.05 -10.17 -1.36
CA LEU A 162 -19.68 -11.09 -2.44
C LEU A 162 -18.94 -12.35 -1.95
N LYS A 163 -18.23 -12.26 -0.82
CA LYS A 163 -17.50 -13.40 -0.22
C LYS A 163 -18.48 -14.32 0.54
N SER A 164 -19.47 -13.76 1.23
CA SER A 164 -20.50 -14.52 1.93
C SER A 164 -21.42 -15.27 0.98
N GLU A 165 -21.80 -14.69 -0.16
CA GLU A 165 -22.62 -15.34 -1.18
C GLU A 165 -21.91 -16.51 -1.89
N LYS A 166 -20.57 -16.45 -2.01
CA LYS A 166 -19.78 -17.57 -2.60
C LYS A 166 -19.52 -18.72 -1.65
N LEU A 167 -19.64 -18.51 -0.35
CA LEU A 167 -19.50 -19.55 0.68
C LEU A 167 -20.83 -20.30 0.92
N ASN A 168 -21.95 -19.73 0.47
CA ASN A 168 -23.30 -20.32 0.60
C ASN A 168 -23.79 -21.01 -0.70
N LYS A 169 -22.93 -21.16 -1.70
CA LYS A 169 -23.12 -21.96 -2.92
C LYS A 169 -22.12 -23.09 -2.98
#